data_cba5e03e35bbd4f9f1576e4d5144dd62
#
_entry.id   cba5e03e35bbd4f9f1576e4d5144dd62
#
_cell.length_a   1.000
_cell.length_b   1.000
_cell.length_c   1.000
_cell.angle_alpha   90.00
_cell.angle_beta   90.00
_cell.angle_gamma   90.00
#
_symmetry.space_group_name_H-M   'P 1'
#
loop_
_entity.id
_entity.type
_entity.pdbx_description
1 polymer ?
#
loop_
_entity_poly.entity_id
_entity_poly.type
_entity_poly.pdbx_seq_one_letter_code
_entity_poly.pdbx_strand_id
1 'polypeptide(L)'
;MKKGSGTRSGLLWEVERILKEIIDGGGELPQILFMENVPQVHADANMVDFQNWIDFLTSLGYVSYWQDLNAKNYGVAQNRERCFMFSFLGEYNYHFPQPIPLKKKLKDYLEDDVDEKYYINNEKAEKLIKQLIDNGTLPQHNPESRAEQSRAEQSR
;
A
#
# COMPACT_ATOMS: atom_id res chain seq x y z
N MET A 1 5.11 -11.82 13.37
CA MET A 1 6.00 -12.51 12.37
C MET A 1 6.82 -13.54 13.13
N LYS A 2 6.82 -14.81 12.73
CA LYS A 2 7.69 -15.80 13.39
C LYS A 2 8.84 -16.16 12.45
N LYS A 3 10.08 -16.09 12.96
CA LYS A 3 11.28 -16.53 12.24
C LYS A 3 11.11 -18.01 11.83
N GLY A 4 11.29 -18.33 10.54
CA GLY A 4 11.13 -19.69 10.03
C GLY A 4 9.72 -20.19 9.79
N SER A 5 8.69 -19.34 9.80
CA SER A 5 7.29 -19.76 9.65
C SER A 5 6.87 -20.12 8.21
N GLY A 6 7.73 -19.93 7.20
CA GLY A 6 7.41 -20.16 5.78
C GLY A 6 6.32 -19.24 5.21
N THR A 7 5.84 -18.28 5.98
CA THR A 7 4.82 -17.30 5.58
C THR A 7 5.46 -16.11 4.86
N ARG A 8 4.66 -15.32 4.12
CA ARG A 8 5.14 -14.08 3.46
C ARG A 8 5.82 -13.12 4.44
N SER A 9 5.43 -13.11 5.70
CA SER A 9 6.07 -12.35 6.78
C SER A 9 7.44 -12.91 7.20
N GLY A 10 7.76 -14.15 6.83
CA GLY A 10 9.07 -14.77 7.02
C GLY A 10 10.16 -14.24 6.09
N LEU A 11 9.79 -13.56 4.99
CA LEU A 11 10.75 -13.02 4.01
C LEU A 11 11.67 -11.95 4.61
N LEU A 12 11.27 -11.27 5.67
CA LEU A 12 12.13 -10.29 6.36
C LEU A 12 13.40 -10.96 6.91
N TRP A 13 13.27 -12.18 7.41
CA TRP A 13 14.38 -12.96 7.93
C TRP A 13 15.29 -13.55 6.85
N GLU A 14 14.78 -13.66 5.60
CA GLU A 14 15.63 -13.98 4.46
C GLU A 14 16.57 -12.83 4.10
N VAL A 15 16.15 -11.58 4.30
CA VAL A 15 17.03 -10.42 4.16
C VAL A 15 18.12 -10.46 5.22
N GLU A 16 17.79 -10.80 6.48
CA GLU A 16 18.80 -11.04 7.55
C GLU A 16 19.81 -12.09 7.11
N ARG A 17 19.36 -13.22 6.57
CA ARG A 17 20.23 -14.29 6.10
C ARG A 17 21.18 -13.81 5.01
N ILE A 18 20.63 -13.11 4.00
CA ILE A 18 21.40 -12.56 2.88
C ILE A 18 22.48 -11.58 3.36
N LEU A 19 22.13 -10.65 4.25
CA LEU A 19 23.07 -9.68 4.78
C LEU A 19 24.21 -10.37 5.57
N LYS A 20 23.89 -11.41 6.34
CA LYS A 20 24.91 -12.22 7.03
C LYS A 20 25.84 -12.95 6.04
N GLU A 21 25.29 -13.55 5.01
CA GLU A 21 26.09 -14.23 3.97
C GLU A 21 27.02 -13.28 3.23
N ILE A 22 26.59 -12.04 2.96
CA ILE A 22 27.44 -11.01 2.37
C ILE A 22 28.64 -10.72 3.28
N ILE A 23 28.40 -10.54 4.59
CA ILE A 23 29.45 -10.25 5.56
C ILE A 23 30.41 -11.44 5.69
N ASP A 24 29.88 -12.64 5.87
CA ASP A 24 30.65 -13.87 6.03
C ASP A 24 31.51 -14.16 4.77
N GLY A 25 31.03 -13.78 3.60
CA GLY A 25 31.76 -13.84 2.34
C GLY A 25 32.76 -12.71 2.09
N GLY A 26 32.89 -11.75 3.03
CA GLY A 26 33.78 -10.58 2.88
C GLY A 26 33.27 -9.55 1.86
N GLY A 27 31.98 -9.58 1.53
CA GLY A 27 31.32 -8.62 0.62
C GLY A 27 30.97 -7.31 1.28
N GLU A 28 30.64 -6.31 0.48
CA GLU A 28 30.18 -5.00 0.94
C GLU A 28 28.67 -5.00 1.13
N LEU A 29 28.22 -4.46 2.26
CA LEU A 29 26.80 -4.29 2.53
C LEU A 29 26.18 -3.21 1.62
N PRO A 30 24.90 -3.36 1.19
CA PRO A 30 24.19 -2.33 0.47
C PRO A 30 24.16 -1.01 1.27
N GLN A 31 24.38 0.11 0.61
CA GLN A 31 24.36 1.42 1.30
C GLN A 31 22.98 1.81 1.79
N ILE A 32 21.93 1.37 1.08
CA ILE A 32 20.55 1.68 1.40
C ILE A 32 19.71 0.40 1.31
N LEU A 33 18.92 0.16 2.34
CA LEU A 33 17.87 -0.84 2.32
C LEU A 33 16.52 -0.13 2.35
N PHE A 34 15.60 -0.57 1.50
CA PHE A 34 14.24 -0.06 1.44
C PHE A 34 13.25 -1.19 1.70
N MET A 35 12.37 -0.99 2.67
CA MET A 35 11.27 -1.90 2.97
C MET A 35 9.93 -1.20 2.75
N GLU A 36 9.03 -1.85 2.04
CA GLU A 36 7.59 -1.54 1.98
C GLU A 36 6.82 -2.72 2.56
N ASN A 37 5.93 -2.45 3.50
CA ASN A 37 5.08 -3.47 4.10
C ASN A 37 3.72 -2.89 4.51
N VAL A 38 2.80 -3.75 4.94
CA VAL A 38 1.56 -3.31 5.56
C VAL A 38 1.82 -2.81 6.99
N PRO A 39 1.03 -1.85 7.54
CA PRO A 39 1.22 -1.32 8.89
C PRO A 39 1.21 -2.39 9.99
N GLN A 40 0.57 -3.54 9.73
CA GLN A 40 0.58 -4.68 10.64
C GLN A 40 1.98 -5.22 10.97
N VAL A 41 3.01 -4.83 10.20
CA VAL A 41 4.41 -5.22 10.48
C VAL A 41 4.88 -4.75 11.85
N HIS A 42 4.40 -3.59 12.31
CA HIS A 42 4.71 -3.01 13.63
C HIS A 42 3.51 -2.96 14.59
N ALA A 43 2.40 -3.67 14.29
CA ALA A 43 1.31 -3.82 15.26
C ALA A 43 1.78 -4.55 16.53
N ASP A 44 1.08 -4.37 17.66
CA ASP A 44 1.48 -4.88 18.97
C ASP A 44 1.93 -6.35 18.94
N ALA A 45 1.20 -7.19 18.23
CA ALA A 45 1.53 -8.62 18.10
C ALA A 45 2.84 -8.91 17.34
N ASN A 46 3.36 -7.95 16.59
CA ASN A 46 4.55 -8.08 15.76
C ASN A 46 5.67 -7.11 16.18
N MET A 47 5.40 -6.20 17.13
CA MET A 47 6.31 -5.13 17.52
C MET A 47 7.67 -5.66 17.99
N VAL A 48 7.68 -6.76 18.72
CA VAL A 48 8.92 -7.39 19.19
C VAL A 48 9.79 -7.85 18.02
N ASP A 49 9.20 -8.50 17.03
CA ASP A 49 9.92 -8.95 15.84
C ASP A 49 10.40 -7.76 14.99
N PHE A 50 9.57 -6.72 14.90
CA PHE A 50 9.92 -5.49 14.17
C PHE A 50 11.08 -4.76 14.84
N GLN A 51 11.09 -4.66 16.18
CA GLN A 51 12.20 -4.09 16.94
C GLN A 51 13.48 -4.93 16.80
N ASN A 52 13.38 -6.25 16.90
CA ASN A 52 14.52 -7.16 16.69
C ASN A 52 15.13 -6.97 15.29
N TRP A 53 14.30 -6.71 14.28
CA TRP A 53 14.76 -6.41 12.93
C TRP A 53 15.54 -5.08 12.88
N ILE A 54 15.04 -4.02 13.51
CA ILE A 54 15.72 -2.72 13.60
C ILE A 54 17.03 -2.87 14.35
N ASP A 55 17.04 -3.58 15.48
CA ASP A 55 18.24 -3.82 16.30
C ASP A 55 19.30 -4.61 15.52
N PHE A 56 18.88 -5.61 14.75
CA PHE A 56 19.78 -6.32 13.84
C PHE A 56 20.42 -5.38 12.80
N LEU A 57 19.63 -4.55 12.11
CA LEU A 57 20.17 -3.58 11.16
C LEU A 57 21.11 -2.58 11.83
N THR A 58 20.77 -2.12 13.04
CA THR A 58 21.61 -1.23 13.83
C THR A 58 22.95 -1.88 14.17
N SER A 59 22.95 -3.18 14.49
CA SER A 59 24.18 -3.92 14.76
C SER A 59 25.12 -4.03 13.56
N LEU A 60 24.58 -3.89 12.35
CA LEU A 60 25.34 -3.84 11.09
C LEU A 60 25.77 -2.41 10.69
N GLY A 61 25.44 -1.40 11.49
CA GLY A 61 25.79 0.00 11.23
C GLY A 61 24.76 0.78 10.43
N TYR A 62 23.53 0.25 10.27
CA TYR A 62 22.45 0.99 9.62
C TYR A 62 21.72 1.90 10.61
N VAL A 63 21.33 3.09 10.13
CA VAL A 63 20.38 3.99 10.79
C VAL A 63 19.04 3.88 10.04
N SER A 64 17.98 3.50 10.74
CA SER A 64 16.67 3.21 10.15
C SER A 64 15.64 4.29 10.49
N TYR A 65 14.91 4.72 9.47
CA TYR A 65 13.76 5.64 9.56
C TYR A 65 12.54 4.94 9.00
N TRP A 66 11.44 4.95 9.73
CA TRP A 66 10.21 4.35 9.23
C TRP A 66 8.98 5.20 9.56
N GLN A 67 7.97 5.12 8.68
CA GLN A 67 6.72 5.84 8.82
C GLN A 67 5.63 5.15 8.01
N ASP A 68 4.39 5.19 8.53
CA ASP A 68 3.22 4.82 7.74
C ASP A 68 2.81 5.98 6.85
N LEU A 69 2.71 5.71 5.55
CA LEU A 69 2.30 6.68 4.55
C LEU A 69 1.06 6.16 3.82
N ASN A 70 0.09 7.05 3.61
CA ASN A 70 -1.10 6.72 2.84
C ASN A 70 -1.07 7.44 1.49
N ALA A 71 -1.21 6.69 0.39
CA ALA A 71 -1.14 7.21 -0.98
C ALA A 71 -2.07 8.41 -1.23
N LYS A 72 -3.25 8.46 -0.57
CA LYS A 72 -4.18 9.60 -0.66
C LYS A 72 -3.58 10.92 -0.18
N ASN A 73 -2.61 10.87 0.73
CA ASN A 73 -1.93 12.04 1.26
C ASN A 73 -0.77 12.51 0.36
N TYR A 74 -0.55 11.82 -0.78
CA TYR A 74 0.52 12.11 -1.73
C TYR A 74 -0.01 12.24 -3.17
N GLY A 75 -1.25 12.72 -3.31
CA GLY A 75 -1.86 13.05 -4.60
C GLY A 75 -2.43 11.87 -5.38
N VAL A 76 -2.45 10.66 -4.81
CA VAL A 76 -3.01 9.46 -5.44
C VAL A 76 -4.42 9.20 -4.90
N ALA A 77 -5.43 9.08 -5.78
CA ALA A 77 -6.82 8.82 -5.39
C ALA A 77 -7.05 7.37 -4.92
N GLN A 78 -6.18 6.87 -4.05
CA GLN A 78 -6.24 5.53 -3.49
C GLN A 78 -6.00 5.59 -1.97
N ASN A 79 -6.92 5.01 -1.20
CA ASN A 79 -6.70 4.79 0.22
C ASN A 79 -5.82 3.55 0.43
N ARG A 80 -4.50 3.73 0.39
CA ARG A 80 -3.50 2.66 0.54
C ARG A 80 -2.43 3.11 1.52
N GLU A 81 -2.50 2.56 2.73
CA GLU A 81 -1.53 2.82 3.78
C GLU A 81 -0.46 1.72 3.80
N ARG A 82 0.79 2.14 3.93
CA ARG A 82 1.95 1.25 3.97
C ARG A 82 3.00 1.78 4.93
N CYS A 83 3.65 0.86 5.60
CA CYS A 83 4.86 1.14 6.36
C CYS A 83 6.05 1.15 5.41
N PHE A 84 6.70 2.30 5.32
CA PHE A 84 7.95 2.46 4.58
C PHE A 84 9.10 2.58 5.56
N MET A 85 10.19 1.85 5.32
CA MET A 85 11.40 1.98 6.11
C MET A 85 12.60 2.11 5.19
N PHE A 86 13.41 3.12 5.44
CA PHE A 86 14.72 3.33 4.83
C PHE A 86 15.80 3.10 5.89
N SER A 87 16.77 2.27 5.57
CA SER A 87 17.93 2.03 6.42
C SER A 87 19.19 2.38 5.64
N PHE A 88 19.96 3.31 6.16
CA PHE A 88 21.18 3.84 5.55
C PHE A 88 22.39 3.32 6.30
N LEU A 89 23.38 2.79 5.58
CA LEU A 89 24.63 2.38 6.18
C LEU A 89 25.48 3.63 6.50
N GLY A 90 25.76 3.85 7.79
CA GLY A 90 26.42 5.04 8.28
C GLY A 90 25.43 6.13 8.74
N GLU A 91 25.97 7.34 8.93
CA GLU A 91 25.20 8.48 9.43
C GLU A 91 24.51 9.21 8.30
N TYR A 92 23.17 9.17 8.29
CA TYR A 92 22.31 9.93 7.37
C TYR A 92 21.21 10.61 8.16
N ASN A 93 20.83 11.81 7.72
CA ASN A 93 19.65 12.52 8.22
C ASN A 93 18.57 12.47 7.15
N TYR A 94 17.55 11.63 7.36
CA TYR A 94 16.48 11.41 6.39
C TYR A 94 15.13 11.88 6.95
N HIS A 95 14.35 12.52 6.12
CA HIS A 95 12.98 12.95 6.43
C HIS A 95 12.03 12.48 5.33
N PHE A 96 10.91 11.90 5.75
CA PHE A 96 9.85 11.55 4.82
C PHE A 96 9.24 12.81 4.18
N PRO A 97 8.79 12.72 2.90
CA PRO A 97 8.18 13.84 2.22
C PRO A 97 6.92 14.32 2.95
N GLN A 98 6.67 15.63 2.89
CA GLN A 98 5.44 16.19 3.46
C GLN A 98 4.24 15.83 2.60
N PRO A 99 3.06 15.60 3.22
CA PRO A 99 1.83 15.35 2.50
C PRO A 99 1.48 16.46 1.52
N ILE A 100 0.89 16.09 0.39
CA ILE A 100 0.36 17.00 -0.61
C ILE A 100 -1.15 16.83 -0.75
N PRO A 101 -1.92 17.91 -0.96
CA PRO A 101 -3.37 17.82 -1.09
C PRO A 101 -3.80 16.94 -2.26
N LEU A 102 -4.78 16.06 -2.03
CA LEU A 102 -5.42 15.28 -3.08
C LEU A 102 -6.34 16.19 -3.91
N LYS A 103 -5.98 16.42 -5.16
CA LYS A 103 -6.76 17.26 -6.10
C LYS A 103 -7.80 16.47 -6.88
N LYS A 104 -7.51 15.19 -7.17
CA LYS A 104 -8.36 14.31 -7.98
C LYS A 104 -9.03 13.25 -7.13
N LYS A 105 -10.28 12.90 -7.45
CA LYS A 105 -11.03 11.79 -6.87
C LYS A 105 -10.99 10.60 -7.83
N LEU A 106 -11.36 9.41 -7.37
CA LEU A 106 -11.40 8.21 -8.21
C LEU A 106 -12.24 8.44 -9.48
N LYS A 107 -13.36 9.14 -9.39
CA LYS A 107 -14.22 9.47 -10.53
C LYS A 107 -13.51 10.22 -11.67
N ASP A 108 -12.45 10.99 -11.34
CA ASP A 108 -11.70 11.79 -12.33
C ASP A 108 -10.72 10.92 -13.15
N TYR A 109 -10.67 9.61 -12.86
CA TYR A 109 -9.86 8.61 -13.57
C TYR A 109 -10.72 7.56 -14.29
N LEU A 110 -12.04 7.63 -14.12
CA LEU A 110 -12.94 6.73 -14.82
C LEU A 110 -13.14 7.21 -16.26
N GLU A 111 -13.13 6.27 -17.16
CA GLU A 111 -13.43 6.51 -18.58
C GLU A 111 -14.96 6.64 -18.75
N ASP A 112 -15.40 7.56 -19.63
CA ASP A 112 -16.82 7.77 -19.91
C ASP A 112 -17.39 6.68 -20.82
N ASP A 113 -16.56 6.15 -21.74
CA ASP A 113 -16.90 5.07 -22.66
C ASP A 113 -16.00 3.87 -22.42
N VAL A 114 -16.61 2.77 -21.98
CA VAL A 114 -15.91 1.53 -21.60
C VAL A 114 -16.50 0.36 -22.39
N ASP A 115 -15.64 -0.40 -23.06
CA ASP A 115 -16.01 -1.60 -23.83
C ASP A 115 -16.73 -2.61 -22.91
N GLU A 116 -17.85 -3.17 -23.42
CA GLU A 116 -18.71 -4.12 -22.68
C GLU A 116 -17.95 -5.32 -22.08
N LYS A 117 -16.85 -5.73 -22.69
CA LYS A 117 -16.01 -6.83 -22.19
C LYS A 117 -15.42 -6.59 -20.78
N TYR A 118 -15.34 -5.31 -20.35
CA TYR A 118 -14.83 -4.95 -19.01
C TYR A 118 -15.91 -4.91 -17.93
N TYR A 119 -17.19 -5.01 -18.31
CA TYR A 119 -18.27 -5.07 -17.34
C TYR A 119 -18.41 -6.49 -16.78
N ILE A 120 -18.51 -6.57 -15.46
CA ILE A 120 -18.78 -7.83 -14.78
C ILE A 120 -20.28 -8.10 -14.89
N ASN A 121 -20.67 -8.88 -15.90
CA ASN A 121 -22.07 -9.24 -16.13
C ASN A 121 -22.26 -10.72 -15.75
N ASN A 122 -22.47 -10.99 -14.47
CA ASN A 122 -22.79 -12.33 -13.96
C ASN A 122 -23.73 -12.27 -12.75
N GLU A 123 -24.45 -13.36 -12.50
CA GLU A 123 -25.42 -13.46 -11.40
C GLU A 123 -24.85 -13.13 -10.01
N LYS A 124 -23.55 -13.37 -9.76
CA LYS A 124 -22.91 -13.06 -8.47
C LYS A 124 -22.77 -11.55 -8.28
N ALA A 125 -22.38 -10.85 -9.36
CA ALA A 125 -22.28 -9.39 -9.32
C ALA A 125 -23.65 -8.76 -9.12
N GLU A 126 -24.69 -9.23 -9.82
CA GLU A 126 -26.06 -8.75 -9.66
C GLU A 126 -26.59 -8.95 -8.25
N LYS A 127 -26.37 -10.13 -7.67
CA LYS A 127 -26.75 -10.41 -6.26
C LYS A 127 -26.02 -9.50 -5.29
N LEU A 128 -24.72 -9.27 -5.48
CA LEU A 128 -23.94 -8.37 -4.63
C LEU A 128 -24.44 -6.91 -4.74
N ILE A 129 -24.67 -6.42 -5.96
CA ILE A 129 -25.19 -5.06 -6.19
C ILE A 129 -26.54 -4.90 -5.50
N LYS A 130 -27.44 -5.88 -5.66
CA LYS A 130 -28.74 -5.87 -5.00
C LYS A 130 -28.62 -5.81 -3.47
N GLN A 131 -27.74 -6.63 -2.89
CA GLN A 131 -27.47 -6.60 -1.44
C GLN A 131 -26.93 -5.22 -0.97
N LEU A 132 -26.05 -4.60 -1.77
CA LEU A 132 -25.49 -3.30 -1.45
C LEU A 132 -26.51 -2.15 -1.57
N ILE A 133 -27.48 -2.29 -2.46
CA ILE A 133 -28.62 -1.37 -2.57
C ILE A 133 -29.60 -1.59 -1.38
N ASP A 134 -29.96 -2.84 -1.10
CA ASP A 134 -30.92 -3.19 -0.06
C ASP A 134 -30.43 -2.76 1.34
N ASN A 135 -29.13 -2.81 1.61
CA ASN A 135 -28.53 -2.37 2.86
C ASN A 135 -28.14 -0.88 2.89
N GLY A 136 -28.46 -0.11 1.84
CA GLY A 136 -28.19 1.33 1.75
C GLY A 136 -26.73 1.72 1.51
N THR A 137 -25.86 0.77 1.19
CA THR A 137 -24.43 1.06 0.87
C THR A 137 -24.29 1.70 -0.50
N LEU A 138 -25.13 1.29 -1.46
CA LEU A 138 -25.24 1.91 -2.78
C LEU A 138 -26.60 2.58 -2.94
N PRO A 139 -26.66 3.77 -3.58
CA PRO A 139 -27.92 4.38 -3.95
C PRO A 139 -28.66 3.48 -4.98
N GLN A 140 -29.99 3.51 -4.96
CA GLN A 140 -30.76 2.87 -6.01
C GLN A 140 -30.36 3.50 -7.34
N HIS A 141 -29.82 2.72 -8.25
CA HIS A 141 -29.38 3.19 -9.55
C HIS A 141 -30.61 3.30 -10.46
N ASN A 142 -31.00 4.53 -10.79
CA ASN A 142 -31.94 4.76 -11.88
C ASN A 142 -31.15 4.89 -13.19
N PRO A 143 -31.20 3.92 -14.12
CA PRO A 143 -30.45 3.97 -15.38
C PRO A 143 -30.79 5.20 -16.23
N GLU A 144 -31.97 5.80 -16.05
CA GLU A 144 -32.40 7.01 -16.77
C GLU A 144 -31.64 8.27 -16.32
N SER A 145 -31.20 8.33 -15.05
CA SER A 145 -30.50 9.51 -14.51
C SER A 145 -29.10 9.73 -15.13
N ARG A 146 -28.44 8.69 -15.59
CA ARG A 146 -27.10 8.79 -16.21
C ARG A 146 -27.18 9.33 -17.63
N ALA A 147 -28.21 8.95 -18.37
CA ALA A 147 -28.46 9.45 -19.73
C ALA A 147 -28.89 10.93 -19.72
N GLU A 148 -29.63 11.35 -18.70
CA GLU A 148 -30.06 12.75 -18.56
C GLU A 148 -28.93 13.66 -18.09
N GLN A 149 -28.06 13.21 -17.15
CA GLN A 149 -26.89 13.96 -16.72
C GLN A 149 -25.88 14.15 -17.88
N SER A 150 -25.64 13.10 -18.67
CA SER A 150 -24.75 13.17 -19.83
C SER A 150 -25.26 14.13 -20.92
N ARG A 151 -26.60 14.20 -21.12
CA ARG A 151 -27.23 15.13 -22.05
C ARG A 151 -27.22 16.58 -21.57
N ALA A 152 -27.35 16.78 -20.23
CA ALA A 152 -27.33 18.12 -19.64
C ALA A 152 -25.93 18.75 -19.64
N GLU A 153 -24.86 17.93 -19.56
CA GLU A 153 -23.47 18.40 -19.64
C GLU A 153 -23.01 18.70 -21.06
N GLN A 154 -23.60 18.05 -22.09
CA GLN A 154 -23.33 18.33 -23.50
C GLN A 154 -24.08 19.55 -24.08
N SER A 155 -25.01 20.12 -23.30
CA SER A 155 -25.81 21.28 -23.70
C SER A 155 -25.39 22.61 -23.07
N ARG A 156 -24.23 22.61 -22.40
CA ARG A 156 -23.57 23.79 -21.82
C ARG A 156 -22.21 24.03 -22.45
#